data_e2af8dca5caf294f3e37b85274b146b2
#
_entry.id   e2af8dca5caf294f3e37b85274b146b2
#
_cell.length_a   1.000
_cell.length_b   1.000
_cell.length_c   1.000
_cell.angle_alpha   90.00
_cell.angle_beta   90.00
_cell.angle_gamma   90.00
#
_symmetry.space_group_name_H-M   'P 1'
#
loop_
_entity.id
_entity.type
_entity.pdbx_description
1 polymer ?
#
loop_
_entity_poly.entity_id
_entity_poly.type
_entity_poly.pdbx_seq_one_letter_code
_entity_poly.pdbx_strand_id
1 'polypeptide(L)'
;MTVRCAAVAAGLVGLILIATPIASAQPAPDQNVKDIRAYPLAQGRYSTPDDFYFVFFRTPDGRACGIGPNGGPVGCDAVPADAPPDTNQTIVNSWAPAQYRHSDAATFTRDVDVLPVGYRLENWGATCAVEDENVVRCETYNSHGFTLGRGYGELW
;
A
#
# COMPACT_ATOMS: atom_id res chain seq x y z
N MET A 1 39.26 -82.88 -8.27
CA MET A 1 38.42 -82.42 -7.18
C MET A 1 38.35 -80.88 -7.23
N THR A 2 37.31 -80.33 -7.74
CA THR A 2 37.14 -78.89 -8.00
C THR A 2 36.09 -78.35 -7.05
N VAL A 3 36.50 -77.47 -6.13
CA VAL A 3 35.61 -76.79 -5.21
C VAL A 3 35.22 -75.44 -5.85
N ARG A 4 33.95 -75.28 -6.07
CA ARG A 4 33.35 -73.98 -6.52
C ARG A 4 32.95 -73.16 -5.33
N CYS A 5 33.54 -72.01 -5.15
CA CYS A 5 33.08 -70.96 -4.22
C CYS A 5 32.03 -70.10 -4.92
N ALA A 6 30.81 -70.05 -4.31
CA ALA A 6 29.76 -69.10 -4.72
C ALA A 6 29.92 -67.80 -3.97
N ALA A 7 30.04 -66.69 -4.68
CA ALA A 7 30.01 -65.35 -4.09
C ALA A 7 28.56 -64.82 -4.03
N VAL A 8 28.11 -64.51 -2.83
CA VAL A 8 26.81 -63.83 -2.59
C VAL A 8 27.04 -62.32 -2.63
N ALA A 9 26.47 -61.64 -3.62
CA ALA A 9 26.45 -60.19 -3.71
C ALA A 9 25.24 -59.65 -2.95
N ALA A 10 25.49 -58.96 -1.83
CA ALA A 10 24.48 -58.23 -1.11
C ALA A 10 24.26 -56.83 -1.76
N GLY A 11 23.12 -56.64 -2.39
CA GLY A 11 22.73 -55.35 -2.95
C GLY A 11 22.17 -54.44 -1.86
N LEU A 12 22.84 -53.32 -1.59
CA LEU A 12 22.33 -52.22 -0.80
C LEU A 12 21.36 -51.37 -1.64
N VAL A 13 20.08 -51.46 -1.35
CA VAL A 13 19.06 -50.54 -1.90
C VAL A 13 19.13 -49.26 -1.12
N GLY A 14 19.75 -48.22 -1.68
CA GLY A 14 19.76 -46.89 -1.11
C GLY A 14 18.42 -46.20 -1.34
N LEU A 15 17.71 -45.92 -0.25
CA LEU A 15 16.48 -45.14 -0.27
C LEU A 15 16.84 -43.66 -0.46
N ILE A 16 16.67 -43.13 -1.67
CA ILE A 16 16.85 -41.71 -1.95
C ILE A 16 15.55 -40.99 -1.50
N LEU A 17 15.60 -40.30 -0.34
CA LEU A 17 14.56 -39.39 0.07
C LEU A 17 14.63 -38.11 -0.78
N ILE A 18 13.74 -38.00 -1.75
CA ILE A 18 13.58 -36.78 -2.54
C ILE A 18 12.75 -35.81 -1.66
N ALA A 19 13.44 -34.83 -1.03
CA ALA A 19 12.77 -33.71 -0.38
C ALA A 19 12.18 -32.79 -1.46
N THR A 20 10.85 -32.81 -1.60
CA THR A 20 10.15 -31.85 -2.45
C THR A 20 10.17 -30.48 -1.74
N PRO A 21 10.60 -29.39 -2.39
CA PRO A 21 10.49 -28.06 -1.80
C PRO A 21 9.00 -27.72 -1.67
N ILE A 22 8.59 -27.39 -0.45
CA ILE A 22 7.28 -26.83 -0.19
C ILE A 22 7.33 -25.38 -0.71
N ALA A 23 6.83 -25.15 -1.91
CA ALA A 23 6.60 -23.80 -2.40
C ALA A 23 5.54 -23.17 -1.50
N SER A 24 5.95 -22.17 -0.70
CA SER A 24 5.00 -21.31 0.02
C SER A 24 4.17 -20.58 -1.03
N ALA A 25 2.92 -20.97 -1.19
CA ALA A 25 1.98 -20.25 -2.02
C ALA A 25 1.79 -18.85 -1.40
N GLN A 26 2.27 -17.82 -2.09
CA GLN A 26 1.89 -16.44 -1.78
C GLN A 26 0.35 -16.34 -1.88
N PRO A 27 -0.32 -15.68 -0.90
CA PRO A 27 -1.74 -15.41 -1.04
C PRO A 27 -1.98 -14.71 -2.38
N ALA A 28 -2.92 -15.23 -3.17
CA ALA A 28 -3.34 -14.55 -4.38
C ALA A 28 -3.86 -13.15 -3.98
N PRO A 29 -3.49 -12.08 -4.72
CA PRO A 29 -4.03 -10.75 -4.47
C PRO A 29 -5.55 -10.83 -4.51
N ASP A 30 -6.22 -10.16 -3.56
CA ASP A 30 -7.67 -10.15 -3.46
C ASP A 30 -8.23 -9.58 -4.77
N GLN A 31 -8.91 -10.42 -5.55
CA GLN A 31 -9.44 -10.10 -6.89
C GLN A 31 -10.59 -9.07 -6.83
N ASN A 32 -11.02 -8.68 -5.62
CA ASN A 32 -12.11 -7.71 -5.40
C ASN A 32 -11.64 -6.28 -5.17
N VAL A 33 -10.34 -6.03 -5.03
CA VAL A 33 -9.84 -4.66 -4.88
C VAL A 33 -9.86 -3.99 -6.24
N LYS A 34 -10.74 -3.01 -6.41
CA LYS A 34 -10.81 -2.20 -7.63
C LYS A 34 -9.47 -1.48 -7.83
N ASP A 35 -8.95 -1.49 -9.06
CA ASP A 35 -7.78 -0.68 -9.40
C ASP A 35 -8.10 0.81 -9.11
N ILE A 36 -7.26 1.45 -8.31
CA ILE A 36 -7.44 2.86 -7.93
C ILE A 36 -7.50 3.78 -9.15
N ARG A 37 -6.83 3.40 -10.25
CA ARG A 37 -6.84 4.15 -11.51
C ARG A 37 -8.13 4.01 -12.30
N ALA A 38 -9.00 3.05 -11.96
CA ALA A 38 -10.32 2.88 -12.57
C ALA A 38 -11.35 3.90 -12.07
N TYR A 39 -11.06 4.64 -11.00
CA TYR A 39 -11.91 5.76 -10.58
C TYR A 39 -11.76 6.95 -11.53
N PRO A 40 -12.82 7.68 -11.86
CA PRO A 40 -12.75 8.90 -12.67
C PRO A 40 -11.96 10.00 -11.93
N LEU A 41 -11.27 10.85 -12.69
CA LEU A 41 -10.62 12.04 -12.14
C LEU A 41 -11.64 13.06 -11.65
N ALA A 42 -11.46 13.57 -10.46
CA ALA A 42 -12.28 14.64 -9.92
C ALA A 42 -11.96 15.99 -10.60
N GLN A 43 -12.96 16.84 -10.67
CA GLN A 43 -12.83 18.24 -11.08
C GLN A 43 -13.11 19.13 -9.88
N GLY A 44 -12.28 20.12 -9.62
CA GLY A 44 -12.42 21.00 -8.46
C GLY A 44 -11.16 21.78 -8.16
N ARG A 45 -11.18 22.52 -7.04
CA ARG A 45 -10.06 23.31 -6.55
C ARG A 45 -9.23 22.46 -5.57
N TYR A 46 -8.24 21.78 -6.12
CA TYR A 46 -7.37 20.84 -5.40
C TYR A 46 -5.92 21.31 -5.28
N SER A 47 -5.62 22.55 -5.63
CA SER A 47 -4.31 23.19 -5.47
C SER A 47 -4.44 24.57 -4.89
N THR A 48 -3.35 25.11 -4.33
CA THR A 48 -3.27 26.48 -3.85
C THR A 48 -2.16 27.22 -4.60
N PRO A 49 -2.22 28.55 -4.71
CA PRO A 49 -1.17 29.33 -5.39
C PRO A 49 0.21 29.16 -4.77
N ASP A 50 0.29 28.98 -3.45
CA ASP A 50 1.54 28.87 -2.71
C ASP A 50 2.18 27.49 -2.81
N ASP A 51 1.37 26.45 -3.07
CA ASP A 51 1.79 25.05 -3.11
C ASP A 51 1.44 24.40 -4.47
N PHE A 52 1.68 25.08 -5.57
CA PHE A 52 1.19 24.69 -6.90
C PHE A 52 1.72 23.36 -7.46
N TYR A 53 2.78 22.80 -6.86
CA TYR A 53 3.25 21.45 -7.19
C TYR A 53 2.50 20.33 -6.45
N PHE A 54 1.70 20.69 -5.44
CA PHE A 54 0.89 19.75 -4.67
C PHE A 54 -0.55 19.71 -5.17
N VAL A 55 -1.17 18.58 -4.96
CA VAL A 55 -2.62 18.41 -5.01
C VAL A 55 -3.09 18.06 -3.61
N PHE A 56 -4.07 18.81 -3.10
CA PHE A 56 -4.66 18.62 -1.77
C PHE A 56 -6.14 18.34 -1.89
N PHE A 57 -6.70 17.62 -0.93
CA PHE A 57 -8.14 17.38 -0.86
C PHE A 57 -8.56 17.11 0.59
N ARG A 58 -9.86 17.25 0.81
CA ARG A 58 -10.49 16.74 2.03
C ARG A 58 -11.31 15.51 1.68
N THR A 59 -11.34 14.54 2.58
CA THR A 59 -12.28 13.42 2.49
C THR A 59 -13.68 13.86 2.96
N PRO A 60 -14.76 13.16 2.62
CA PRO A 60 -16.11 13.49 3.09
C PRO A 60 -16.23 13.54 4.62
N ASP A 61 -15.46 12.74 5.33
CA ASP A 61 -15.40 12.74 6.80
C ASP A 61 -14.42 13.77 7.39
N GLY A 62 -13.85 14.65 6.56
CA GLY A 62 -13.11 15.85 6.96
C GLY A 62 -11.60 15.70 7.12
N ARG A 63 -11.01 14.54 6.81
CA ARG A 63 -9.55 14.37 6.84
C ARG A 63 -8.89 15.17 5.71
N ALA A 64 -7.78 15.83 6.01
CA ALA A 64 -6.98 16.57 5.05
C ALA A 64 -5.88 15.67 4.47
N CYS A 65 -5.83 15.54 3.17
CA CYS A 65 -4.90 14.69 2.45
C CYS A 65 -4.23 15.43 1.28
N GLY A 66 -3.14 14.87 0.75
CA GLY A 66 -2.46 15.48 -0.39
C GLY A 66 -1.45 14.58 -1.06
N ILE A 67 -1.09 14.98 -2.27
CA ILE A 67 -0.11 14.32 -3.15
C ILE A 67 0.94 15.34 -3.53
N GLY A 68 2.15 15.17 -3.01
CA GLY A 68 3.30 16.00 -3.34
C GLY A 68 3.95 15.64 -4.67
N PRO A 69 4.91 16.44 -5.12
CA PRO A 69 5.63 16.20 -6.36
C PRO A 69 6.68 15.09 -6.23
N ASN A 70 7.15 14.58 -7.38
CA ASN A 70 8.31 13.68 -7.48
C ASN A 70 8.24 12.42 -6.58
N GLY A 71 7.04 11.85 -6.45
CA GLY A 71 6.85 10.61 -5.68
C GLY A 71 6.64 10.78 -4.19
N GLY A 72 6.30 11.98 -3.73
CA GLY A 72 5.91 12.22 -2.35
C GLY A 72 6.38 13.56 -1.78
N PRO A 73 5.94 13.89 -0.54
CA PRO A 73 5.09 13.06 0.33
C PRO A 73 3.67 12.94 -0.19
N VAL A 74 3.09 11.75 -0.02
CA VAL A 74 1.67 11.48 -0.23
C VAL A 74 1.09 11.05 1.11
N GLY A 75 -0.03 11.60 1.55
CA GLY A 75 -0.55 11.25 2.87
C GLY A 75 -1.76 12.04 3.33
N CYS A 76 -2.10 11.82 4.59
CA CYS A 76 -3.17 12.53 5.29
C CYS A 76 -2.70 12.99 6.67
N ASP A 77 -3.15 14.18 7.10
CA ASP A 77 -3.00 14.67 8.48
C ASP A 77 -4.02 13.94 9.39
N ALA A 78 -3.97 12.63 9.37
CA ALA A 78 -4.84 11.72 10.11
C ALA A 78 -4.19 10.34 10.23
N VAL A 79 -4.61 9.61 11.26
CA VAL A 79 -4.33 8.20 11.49
C VAL A 79 -5.61 7.47 11.89
N PRO A 80 -5.72 6.14 11.71
CA PRO A 80 -6.87 5.38 12.20
C PRO A 80 -6.82 5.25 13.74
N ALA A 81 -7.94 4.82 14.33
CA ALA A 81 -8.06 4.71 15.78
C ALA A 81 -7.13 3.65 16.40
N ASP A 82 -6.67 2.67 15.63
CA ASP A 82 -5.75 1.60 16.02
C ASP A 82 -4.27 1.93 15.75
N ALA A 83 -3.96 3.15 15.27
CA ALA A 83 -2.59 3.57 15.04
C ALA A 83 -1.77 3.65 16.35
N PRO A 84 -0.44 3.52 16.27
CA PRO A 84 0.43 3.68 17.44
C PRO A 84 0.20 5.02 18.17
N PRO A 85 0.33 5.05 19.51
CA PRO A 85 0.27 6.29 20.28
C PRO A 85 1.21 7.35 19.73
N ASP A 86 0.87 8.61 19.94
CA ASP A 86 1.66 9.79 19.55
C ASP A 86 1.88 9.96 18.03
N THR A 87 1.11 9.25 17.19
CA THR A 87 1.07 9.48 15.74
C THR A 87 -0.18 10.29 15.36
N ASN A 88 -0.02 11.15 14.35
CA ASN A 88 -1.12 12.01 13.87
C ASN A 88 -1.14 12.17 12.34
N GLN A 89 -0.23 11.49 11.65
CA GLN A 89 -0.11 11.57 10.21
C GLN A 89 0.19 10.20 9.58
N THR A 90 -0.50 9.88 8.50
CA THR A 90 -0.19 8.75 7.61
C THR A 90 0.53 9.29 6.39
N ILE A 91 1.69 8.72 6.06
CA ILE A 91 2.52 9.20 4.96
C ILE A 91 3.17 8.06 4.19
N VAL A 92 3.36 8.26 2.90
CA VAL A 92 4.08 7.37 2.00
C VAL A 92 4.92 8.16 1.01
N ASN A 93 6.00 7.54 0.54
CA ASN A 93 6.83 8.03 -0.58
C ASN A 93 7.04 6.88 -1.56
N SER A 94 7.45 7.21 -2.78
CA SER A 94 7.72 6.19 -3.80
C SER A 94 8.94 5.31 -3.49
N TRP A 95 9.82 5.73 -2.61
CA TRP A 95 11.03 4.99 -2.23
C TRP A 95 10.97 4.29 -0.86
N ALA A 96 9.84 4.41 -0.15
CA ALA A 96 9.66 3.77 1.15
C ALA A 96 8.17 3.42 1.39
N PRO A 97 7.90 2.30 2.07
CA PRO A 97 6.54 1.93 2.49
C PRO A 97 5.86 3.01 3.31
N ALA A 98 4.54 2.95 3.34
CA ALA A 98 3.74 3.85 4.16
C ALA A 98 4.02 3.65 5.66
N GLN A 99 3.84 4.72 6.44
CA GLN A 99 4.02 4.71 7.88
C GLN A 99 3.10 5.70 8.58
N TYR A 100 2.79 5.43 9.84
CA TYR A 100 2.26 6.43 10.76
C TYR A 100 3.42 7.18 11.40
N ARG A 101 3.30 8.49 11.52
CA ARG A 101 4.32 9.32 12.18
C ARG A 101 3.70 10.43 12.99
N HIS A 102 4.49 11.00 13.90
CA HIS A 102 4.20 12.30 14.50
C HIS A 102 4.68 13.43 13.58
N SER A 103 3.88 14.48 13.50
CA SER A 103 4.25 15.74 12.83
C SER A 103 3.79 16.92 13.68
N ASP A 104 4.68 17.86 13.95
CA ASP A 104 4.38 19.07 14.72
C ASP A 104 3.52 20.07 13.92
N ALA A 105 3.47 19.90 12.59
CA ALA A 105 2.68 20.75 11.71
C ALA A 105 1.83 19.91 10.75
N ALA A 106 0.65 20.43 10.44
CA ALA A 106 -0.22 19.87 9.41
C ALA A 106 0.42 20.04 8.02
N THR A 107 0.74 18.92 7.39
CA THR A 107 1.40 18.92 6.07
C THR A 107 0.40 19.12 4.94
N PHE A 108 -0.79 18.52 5.06
CA PHE A 108 -1.77 18.40 3.97
C PHE A 108 -3.02 19.26 4.18
N THR A 109 -3.14 19.93 5.32
CA THR A 109 -4.32 20.74 5.62
C THR A 109 -4.29 22.05 4.82
N ARG A 110 -5.22 22.17 3.87
CA ARG A 110 -5.46 23.37 3.04
C ARG A 110 -6.96 23.63 2.89
N ASP A 111 -7.30 24.87 2.55
CA ASP A 111 -8.67 25.23 2.14
C ASP A 111 -8.90 24.83 0.69
N VAL A 112 -9.34 23.60 0.48
CA VAL A 112 -9.57 22.98 -0.84
C VAL A 112 -10.88 22.20 -0.81
N ASP A 113 -11.30 21.73 -1.99
CA ASP A 113 -12.54 21.00 -2.14
C ASP A 113 -12.46 19.59 -1.55
N VAL A 114 -13.63 19.04 -1.26
CA VAL A 114 -13.79 17.65 -0.86
C VAL A 114 -13.68 16.77 -2.11
N LEU A 115 -12.85 15.73 -2.04
CA LEU A 115 -12.80 14.69 -3.06
C LEU A 115 -14.01 13.77 -2.88
N PRO A 116 -14.93 13.71 -3.86
CA PRO A 116 -16.13 12.90 -3.72
C PRO A 116 -15.84 11.39 -3.69
N VAL A 117 -16.72 10.63 -3.07
CA VAL A 117 -16.70 9.17 -3.11
C VAL A 117 -16.73 8.69 -4.55
N GLY A 118 -15.88 7.70 -4.88
CA GLY A 118 -15.79 7.14 -6.21
C GLY A 118 -14.97 7.97 -7.21
N TYR A 119 -14.24 8.99 -6.74
CA TYR A 119 -13.35 9.80 -7.55
C TYR A 119 -11.90 9.72 -7.05
N ARG A 120 -10.97 10.03 -7.95
CA ARG A 120 -9.53 10.09 -7.66
C ARG A 120 -8.91 11.41 -8.06
N LEU A 121 -7.76 11.67 -7.46
CA LEU A 121 -6.80 12.68 -7.88
C LEU A 121 -5.47 12.01 -8.21
N GLU A 122 -4.70 12.66 -9.08
CA GLU A 122 -3.42 12.16 -9.54
C GLU A 122 -2.42 13.30 -9.61
N ASN A 123 -1.21 13.06 -9.14
CA ASN A 123 -0.12 14.02 -9.22
C ASN A 123 1.23 13.30 -9.26
N TRP A 124 2.09 13.63 -10.24
CA TRP A 124 3.44 13.08 -10.35
C TRP A 124 3.52 11.54 -10.24
N GLY A 125 2.54 10.84 -10.81
CA GLY A 125 2.48 9.37 -10.82
C GLY A 125 1.96 8.71 -9.53
N ALA A 126 1.60 9.51 -8.51
CA ALA A 126 0.86 9.02 -7.35
C ALA A 126 -0.63 9.31 -7.52
N THR A 127 -1.47 8.47 -6.93
CA THR A 127 -2.93 8.52 -7.05
C THR A 127 -3.55 8.34 -5.67
N CYS A 128 -4.54 9.16 -5.33
CA CYS A 128 -5.41 8.97 -4.18
C CYS A 128 -6.87 8.91 -4.64
N ALA A 129 -7.66 8.03 -4.04
CA ALA A 129 -9.10 7.91 -4.27
C ALA A 129 -9.85 7.84 -2.95
N VAL A 130 -11.08 8.37 -2.93
CA VAL A 130 -12.03 8.12 -1.86
C VAL A 130 -12.92 6.98 -2.31
N GLU A 131 -12.73 5.79 -1.72
CA GLU A 131 -13.44 4.57 -2.11
C GLU A 131 -14.80 4.46 -1.44
N ASP A 132 -14.92 5.01 -0.23
CA ASP A 132 -16.12 5.09 0.59
C ASP A 132 -16.10 6.41 1.38
N GLU A 133 -17.20 6.80 2.03
CA GLU A 133 -17.30 8.03 2.84
C GLU A 133 -16.20 8.17 3.90
N ASN A 134 -15.69 7.04 4.37
CA ASN A 134 -14.67 6.97 5.41
C ASN A 134 -13.38 6.26 4.98
N VAL A 135 -13.22 5.95 3.70
CA VAL A 135 -12.06 5.19 3.20
C VAL A 135 -11.35 5.98 2.11
N VAL A 136 -10.10 6.33 2.38
CA VAL A 136 -9.17 6.89 1.39
C VAL A 136 -8.05 5.90 1.14
N ARG A 137 -7.73 5.68 -0.12
CA ARG A 137 -6.60 4.88 -0.58
C ARG A 137 -5.66 5.75 -1.39
N CYS A 138 -4.38 5.64 -1.12
CA CYS A 138 -3.33 6.33 -1.88
C CYS A 138 -2.25 5.34 -2.31
N GLU A 139 -1.77 5.48 -3.54
CA GLU A 139 -0.68 4.68 -4.11
C GLU A 139 0.33 5.57 -4.80
N THR A 140 1.61 5.25 -4.65
CA THR A 140 2.71 5.85 -5.40
C THR A 140 3.06 5.02 -6.64
N TYR A 141 3.85 5.58 -7.56
CA TYR A 141 4.24 4.89 -8.80
C TYR A 141 5.12 3.63 -8.56
N ASN A 142 5.75 3.49 -7.39
CA ASN A 142 6.51 2.30 -6.99
C ASN A 142 5.69 1.30 -6.16
N SER A 143 4.37 1.41 -6.21
CA SER A 143 3.42 0.50 -5.55
C SER A 143 3.48 0.50 -4.01
N HIS A 144 4.09 1.52 -3.39
CA HIS A 144 3.89 1.80 -1.98
C HIS A 144 2.61 2.60 -1.78
N GLY A 145 1.92 2.36 -0.68
CA GLY A 145 0.64 3.01 -0.47
C GLY A 145 0.03 2.74 0.89
N PHE A 146 -1.18 3.23 1.06
CA PHE A 146 -1.99 2.96 2.24
C PHE A 146 -3.48 3.00 1.91
N THR A 147 -4.25 2.27 2.69
CA THR A 147 -5.69 2.46 2.85
C THR A 147 -5.95 2.95 4.26
N LEU A 148 -6.74 3.99 4.41
CA LEU A 148 -7.02 4.63 5.68
C LEU A 148 -8.54 4.73 5.88
N GLY A 149 -9.08 3.88 6.76
CA GLY A 149 -10.44 3.96 7.29
C GLY A 149 -10.47 4.69 8.64
N ARG A 150 -11.63 4.81 9.28
CA ARG A 150 -11.73 5.44 10.60
C ARG A 150 -11.11 4.60 11.71
N GLY A 151 -11.30 3.30 11.67
CA GLY A 151 -10.91 2.36 12.70
C GLY A 151 -9.78 1.41 12.31
N TYR A 152 -9.27 1.52 11.08
CA TYR A 152 -8.22 0.66 10.58
C TYR A 152 -7.36 1.35 9.53
N GLY A 153 -6.14 0.87 9.35
CA GLY A 153 -5.27 1.26 8.26
C GLY A 153 -4.44 0.09 7.76
N GLU A 154 -4.24 0.06 6.45
CA GLU A 154 -3.33 -0.87 5.79
C GLU A 154 -2.19 -0.07 5.17
N LEU A 155 -0.96 -0.48 5.42
CA LEU A 155 0.26 0.20 4.97
C LEU A 155 1.13 -0.78 4.19
N TRP A 156 1.63 -0.37 3.00
CA TRP A 156 2.54 -1.19 2.17
C TRP A 156 3.59 -0.37 1.43
#